data_25fc88b72732594dbed72e5bba2904ca
#
_entry.id   25fc88b72732594dbed72e5bba2904ca
#
_cell.length_a   1.000
_cell.length_b   1.000
_cell.length_c   1.000
_cell.angle_alpha   90.00
_cell.angle_beta   90.00
_cell.angle_gamma   90.00
#
_symmetry.space_group_name_H-M   'P 1'
#
loop_
_entity.id
_entity.type
_entity.pdbx_description
1 polymer ?
#
loop_
_entity_poly.entity_id
_entity_poly.type
_entity_poly.pdbx_seq_one_letter_code
_entity_poly.pdbx_strand_id
1 'polypeptide(L)'
;MKALTFTVSKGGVGKSLITANVGAAIAKKGKKVVLVEGDTNQPLQKILGLTFPSDGARLEDAVEKNLETEKVIYPTGIDNLSIIPSGISLQSYFEIDPFGFVRKLEQVKSDFMLIDVPFPLGKAAFLSLGFCEHFIPILTEDEIVLCVESTIDTIRLGKYLLQSTPIGFILNRIKTTKFNTEFVKDLEDLLEIPCIGRIGEDPEVTKSYGEMGSQKAFLAYGKLPQSDFAHRIDGLATWLIDQKLGNGRKDVIRLLNEVTKPLEN
;
A
#
# COMPACT_ATOMS: atom_id res chain seq x y z
N MET A 1 7.58 11.00 -9.63
CA MET A 1 7.32 9.73 -8.94
C MET A 1 5.85 9.67 -8.58
N LYS A 2 5.09 8.73 -9.10
CA LYS A 2 3.69 8.49 -8.73
C LYS A 2 3.66 7.76 -7.38
N ALA A 3 3.08 8.38 -6.34
CA ALA A 3 2.98 7.76 -5.01
C ALA A 3 1.54 7.31 -4.73
N LEU A 4 1.38 6.09 -4.26
CA LEU A 4 0.10 5.45 -4.03
C LEU A 4 0.13 4.59 -2.76
N THR A 5 -0.96 4.58 -2.02
CA THR A 5 -1.17 3.63 -0.92
C THR A 5 -2.49 2.88 -1.09
N PHE A 6 -2.47 1.61 -0.71
CA PHE A 6 -3.70 0.84 -0.54
C PHE A 6 -4.18 0.97 0.90
N THR A 7 -5.45 1.26 1.08
CA THR A 7 -6.05 1.41 2.40
C THR A 7 -7.01 0.25 2.70
N VAL A 8 -7.20 0.00 3.97
CA VAL A 8 -8.07 -1.08 4.43
C VAL A 8 -8.80 -0.68 5.70
N SER A 9 -9.93 -1.30 5.93
CA SER A 9 -10.74 -1.14 7.14
C SER A 9 -10.37 -2.13 8.23
N LYS A 10 -9.68 -3.22 7.89
CA LYS A 10 -9.28 -4.27 8.84
C LYS A 10 -8.05 -5.04 8.38
N GLY A 11 -7.45 -5.79 9.31
CA GLY A 11 -6.38 -6.73 8.98
C GLY A 11 -6.87 -7.91 8.13
N GLY A 12 -5.99 -8.49 7.34
CA GLY A 12 -6.27 -9.75 6.60
C GLY A 12 -7.00 -9.59 5.26
N VAL A 13 -7.33 -8.37 4.81
CA VAL A 13 -7.99 -8.15 3.51
C VAL A 13 -7.10 -8.35 2.28
N GLY A 14 -5.81 -8.64 2.48
CA GLY A 14 -4.85 -8.89 1.40
C GLY A 14 -4.11 -7.66 0.90
N LYS A 15 -4.11 -6.55 1.63
CA LYS A 15 -3.46 -5.29 1.25
C LYS A 15 -1.99 -5.47 0.84
N SER A 16 -1.17 -6.00 1.74
CA SER A 16 0.27 -6.20 1.49
C SER A 16 0.52 -7.16 0.32
N LEU A 17 -0.34 -8.19 0.17
CA LEU A 17 -0.28 -9.11 -0.96
C LEU A 17 -0.55 -8.37 -2.28
N ILE A 18 -1.59 -7.54 -2.34
CA ILE A 18 -1.91 -6.71 -3.51
C ILE A 18 -0.79 -5.72 -3.77
N THR A 19 -0.30 -5.00 -2.74
CA THR A 19 0.80 -4.03 -2.87
C THR A 19 2.05 -4.66 -3.50
N ALA A 20 2.50 -5.81 -2.98
CA ALA A 20 3.69 -6.49 -3.49
C ALA A 20 3.51 -6.97 -4.94
N ASN A 21 2.35 -7.60 -5.24
CA ASN A 21 2.10 -8.16 -6.56
C ASN A 21 1.87 -7.08 -7.62
N VAL A 22 1.16 -6.00 -7.30
CA VAL A 22 1.00 -4.83 -8.18
C VAL A 22 2.35 -4.16 -8.43
N GLY A 23 3.19 -3.99 -7.39
CA GLY A 23 4.52 -3.45 -7.55
C GLY A 23 5.39 -4.28 -8.49
N ALA A 24 5.36 -5.61 -8.35
CA ALA A 24 6.09 -6.52 -9.23
C ALA A 24 5.55 -6.48 -10.68
N ALA A 25 4.23 -6.40 -10.86
CA ALA A 25 3.62 -6.32 -12.18
C ALA A 25 3.98 -5.00 -12.90
N ILE A 26 3.97 -3.87 -12.18
CA ILE A 26 4.41 -2.57 -12.70
C ILE A 26 5.91 -2.62 -13.07
N ALA A 27 6.75 -3.22 -12.22
CA ALA A 27 8.18 -3.36 -12.45
C ALA A 27 8.48 -4.21 -13.69
N LYS A 28 7.76 -5.33 -13.88
CA LYS A 28 7.85 -6.18 -15.08
C LYS A 28 7.49 -5.44 -16.36
N LYS A 29 6.68 -4.39 -16.28
CA LYS A 29 6.34 -3.50 -17.41
C LYS A 29 7.39 -2.39 -17.63
N GLY A 30 8.58 -2.53 -17.01
CA GLY A 30 9.73 -1.65 -17.23
C GLY A 30 9.72 -0.34 -16.43
N LYS A 31 8.84 -0.19 -15.44
CA LYS A 31 8.81 0.98 -14.56
C LYS A 31 9.62 0.74 -13.29
N LYS A 32 10.40 1.73 -12.86
CA LYS A 32 11.10 1.67 -11.57
C LYS A 32 10.11 1.82 -10.43
N VAL A 33 10.03 0.81 -9.57
CA VAL A 33 9.11 0.75 -8.43
C VAL A 33 9.87 0.63 -7.12
N VAL A 34 9.47 1.42 -6.14
CA VAL A 34 9.92 1.27 -4.75
C VAL A 34 8.70 0.94 -3.89
N LEU A 35 8.76 -0.20 -3.21
CA LEU A 35 7.82 -0.55 -2.15
C LEU A 35 8.31 0.05 -0.85
N VAL A 36 7.42 0.66 -0.08
CA VAL A 36 7.72 1.15 1.27
C VAL A 36 6.94 0.32 2.26
N GLU A 37 7.64 -0.39 3.12
CA GLU A 37 7.03 -1.17 4.18
C GLU A 37 6.79 -0.29 5.40
N GLY A 38 5.53 -0.02 5.70
CA GLY A 38 5.12 0.74 6.87
C GLY A 38 4.60 -0.14 8.00
N ASP A 39 4.67 -1.47 7.88
CA ASP A 39 4.18 -2.42 8.89
C ASP A 39 5.37 -3.13 9.55
N THR A 40 5.49 -2.99 10.87
CA THR A 40 6.54 -3.63 11.68
C THR A 40 6.46 -5.16 11.69
N ASN A 41 5.33 -5.76 11.29
CA ASN A 41 5.22 -7.20 11.05
C ASN A 41 5.91 -7.65 9.76
N GLN A 42 6.37 -6.72 8.93
CA GLN A 42 7.16 -6.94 7.73
C GLN A 42 6.52 -7.89 6.68
N PRO A 43 5.24 -7.67 6.34
CA PRO A 43 4.55 -8.56 5.40
C PRO A 43 5.12 -8.51 3.99
N LEU A 44 5.58 -7.35 3.50
CA LEU A 44 6.18 -7.24 2.16
C LEU A 44 7.47 -8.06 2.07
N GLN A 45 8.34 -7.96 3.08
CA GLN A 45 9.58 -8.74 3.14
C GLN A 45 9.29 -10.24 3.07
N LYS A 46 8.30 -10.70 3.83
CA LYS A 46 7.88 -12.11 3.84
C LYS A 46 7.33 -12.57 2.49
N ILE A 47 6.47 -11.75 1.86
CA ILE A 47 5.90 -12.04 0.54
C ILE A 47 6.97 -12.11 -0.53
N LEU A 48 7.96 -11.22 -0.46
CA LEU A 48 9.08 -11.17 -1.40
C LEU A 48 10.18 -12.19 -1.06
N GLY A 49 10.10 -12.89 0.09
CA GLY A 49 11.10 -13.83 0.55
C GLY A 49 12.46 -13.19 0.86
N LEU A 50 12.43 -11.96 1.36
CA LEU A 50 13.62 -11.19 1.65
C LEU A 50 14.01 -11.35 3.13
N THR A 51 15.31 -11.43 3.35
CA THR A 51 15.90 -11.36 4.69
C THR A 51 16.93 -10.26 4.68
N PHE A 52 16.79 -9.30 5.58
CA PHE A 52 17.74 -8.21 5.72
C PHE A 52 18.69 -8.48 6.89
N PRO A 53 19.94 -8.02 6.80
CA PRO A 53 20.86 -8.07 7.93
C PRO A 53 20.26 -7.39 9.17
N SER A 54 20.58 -7.91 10.34
CA SER A 54 20.08 -7.33 11.62
C SER A 54 20.59 -5.90 11.84
N ASP A 55 21.76 -5.58 11.29
CA ASP A 55 22.42 -4.27 11.29
C ASP A 55 22.09 -3.44 10.03
N GLY A 56 21.28 -3.98 9.12
CA GLY A 56 20.85 -3.27 7.92
C GLY A 56 19.97 -2.06 8.27
N ALA A 57 20.28 -0.92 7.66
CA ALA A 57 19.53 0.32 7.89
C ALA A 57 18.08 0.19 7.41
N ARG A 58 17.16 0.77 8.15
CA ARG A 58 15.71 0.78 7.92
C ARG A 58 15.24 2.21 7.67
N LEU A 59 13.97 2.36 7.35
CA LEU A 59 13.36 3.69 7.14
C LEU A 59 13.51 4.58 8.39
N GLU A 60 13.29 4.01 9.57
CA GLU A 60 13.45 4.70 10.85
C GLU A 60 14.88 5.17 11.06
N ASP A 61 15.88 4.33 10.74
CA ASP A 61 17.28 4.72 10.81
C ASP A 61 17.62 5.89 9.87
N ALA A 62 17.02 5.90 8.66
CA ALA A 62 17.22 7.01 7.74
C ALA A 62 16.68 8.33 8.31
N VAL A 63 15.59 8.29 9.06
CA VAL A 63 15.00 9.46 9.71
C VAL A 63 15.81 9.86 10.95
N GLU A 64 16.02 8.95 11.88
CA GLU A 64 16.67 9.22 13.17
C GLU A 64 18.15 9.59 13.04
N LYS A 65 18.88 8.86 12.19
CA LYS A 65 20.31 9.05 11.97
C LYS A 65 20.63 9.95 10.78
N ASN A 66 19.59 10.54 10.17
CA ASN A 66 19.68 11.37 8.97
C ASN A 66 20.53 10.75 7.84
N LEU A 67 20.38 9.44 7.61
CA LEU A 67 21.09 8.75 6.54
C LEU A 67 20.56 9.18 5.17
N GLU A 68 21.39 9.07 4.14
CA GLU A 68 20.95 9.18 2.75
C GLU A 68 19.88 8.12 2.45
N THR A 69 18.82 8.48 1.74
CA THR A 69 17.68 7.59 1.49
C THR A 69 18.09 6.36 0.68
N GLU A 70 19.09 6.50 -0.20
CA GLU A 70 19.64 5.41 -0.99
C GLU A 70 20.20 4.26 -0.13
N LYS A 71 20.66 4.54 1.09
CA LYS A 71 21.20 3.53 2.03
C LYS A 71 20.14 2.60 2.62
N VAL A 72 18.86 2.97 2.50
CA VAL A 72 17.73 2.17 3.00
C VAL A 72 16.89 1.58 1.88
N ILE A 73 17.30 1.75 0.61
CA ILE A 73 16.65 1.16 -0.55
C ILE A 73 17.39 -0.13 -0.93
N TYR A 74 16.70 -1.25 -0.84
CA TYR A 74 17.27 -2.57 -1.11
C TYR A 74 16.67 -3.18 -2.39
N PRO A 75 17.49 -3.88 -3.20
CA PRO A 75 16.99 -4.65 -4.32
C PRO A 75 16.15 -5.85 -3.83
N THR A 76 15.13 -6.22 -4.57
CA THR A 76 14.30 -7.39 -4.27
C THR A 76 14.70 -8.66 -5.02
N GLY A 77 15.66 -8.56 -5.95
CA GLY A 77 15.97 -9.62 -6.90
C GLY A 77 15.04 -9.67 -8.12
N ILE A 78 14.04 -8.78 -8.15
CA ILE A 78 13.17 -8.58 -9.31
C ILE A 78 13.61 -7.28 -9.99
N ASP A 79 13.81 -7.33 -11.31
CA ASP A 79 14.24 -6.18 -12.07
C ASP A 79 13.27 -5.00 -11.89
N ASN A 80 13.82 -3.80 -11.70
CA ASN A 80 13.09 -2.56 -11.48
C ASN A 80 12.26 -2.50 -10.18
N LEU A 81 12.35 -3.49 -9.29
CA LEU A 81 11.64 -3.51 -8.01
C LEU A 81 12.62 -3.43 -6.84
N SER A 82 12.46 -2.42 -6.02
CA SER A 82 13.21 -2.23 -4.77
C SER A 82 12.25 -2.06 -3.59
N ILE A 83 12.79 -2.18 -2.38
CA ILE A 83 12.00 -2.02 -1.14
C ILE A 83 12.76 -1.15 -0.13
N ILE A 84 12.03 -0.33 0.59
CA ILE A 84 12.45 0.32 1.83
C ILE A 84 11.80 -0.45 2.99
N PRO A 85 12.57 -1.23 3.77
CA PRO A 85 12.03 -2.00 4.87
C PRO A 85 11.74 -1.12 6.09
N SER A 86 10.72 -1.47 6.87
CA SER A 86 10.47 -0.90 8.19
C SER A 86 11.37 -1.55 9.26
N GLY A 87 11.54 -0.86 10.38
CA GLY A 87 12.10 -1.43 11.60
C GLY A 87 11.16 -2.45 12.25
N ILE A 88 11.71 -3.16 13.24
CA ILE A 88 10.98 -4.17 14.03
C ILE A 88 10.41 -3.58 15.32
N SER A 89 10.86 -2.39 15.71
CA SER A 89 10.43 -1.74 16.96
C SER A 89 9.15 -0.95 16.75
N LEU A 90 8.09 -1.39 17.42
CA LEU A 90 6.86 -0.60 17.51
C LEU A 90 7.12 0.79 18.11
N GLN A 91 8.04 0.89 19.08
CA GLN A 91 8.37 2.15 19.72
C GLN A 91 8.97 3.13 18.71
N SER A 92 10.02 2.74 17.98
CA SER A 92 10.63 3.59 16.94
C SER A 92 9.61 4.03 15.88
N TYR A 93 8.69 3.14 15.55
CA TYR A 93 7.64 3.42 14.58
C TYR A 93 6.62 4.46 15.09
N PHE A 94 6.25 4.42 16.37
CA PHE A 94 5.36 5.41 16.98
C PHE A 94 6.05 6.77 17.21
N GLU A 95 7.36 6.76 17.42
CA GLU A 95 8.17 7.93 17.73
C GLU A 95 8.77 8.59 16.46
N ILE A 96 8.65 7.96 15.28
CA ILE A 96 9.23 8.49 14.04
C ILE A 96 8.79 9.94 13.79
N ASP A 97 9.77 10.80 13.51
CA ASP A 97 9.50 12.19 13.09
C ASP A 97 8.71 12.20 11.79
N PRO A 98 7.45 12.70 11.78
CA PRO A 98 6.63 12.74 10.58
C PRO A 98 7.26 13.58 9.46
N PHE A 99 7.97 14.63 9.80
CA PHE A 99 8.62 15.50 8.83
C PHE A 99 9.85 14.81 8.23
N GLY A 100 10.63 14.11 9.06
CA GLY A 100 11.74 13.30 8.62
C GLY A 100 11.30 12.18 7.68
N PHE A 101 10.21 11.49 8.03
CA PHE A 101 9.60 10.44 7.20
C PHE A 101 9.27 10.96 5.80
N VAL A 102 8.50 12.04 5.71
CA VAL A 102 8.10 12.63 4.42
C VAL A 102 9.31 13.07 3.62
N ARG A 103 10.28 13.79 4.25
CA ARG A 103 11.50 14.23 3.56
C ARG A 103 12.32 13.07 2.97
N LYS A 104 12.36 11.92 3.67
CA LYS A 104 13.06 10.74 3.14
C LYS A 104 12.32 10.13 1.96
N LEU A 105 11.00 10.05 1.99
CA LEU A 105 10.22 9.56 0.85
C LEU A 105 10.32 10.48 -0.38
N GLU A 106 10.39 11.80 -0.19
CA GLU A 106 10.57 12.75 -1.29
C GLU A 106 11.89 12.58 -2.05
N GLN A 107 12.93 12.08 -1.38
CA GLN A 107 14.26 11.85 -1.99
C GLN A 107 14.31 10.60 -2.88
N VAL A 108 13.34 9.71 -2.78
CA VAL A 108 13.29 8.47 -3.55
C VAL A 108 13.12 8.75 -5.04
N LYS A 109 14.01 8.18 -5.86
CA LYS A 109 13.99 8.30 -7.32
C LYS A 109 13.41 7.05 -7.96
N SER A 110 12.11 7.07 -8.27
CA SER A 110 11.40 5.98 -8.94
C SER A 110 10.29 6.52 -9.84
N ASP A 111 9.71 5.66 -10.69
CA ASP A 111 8.49 5.99 -11.44
C ASP A 111 7.28 5.86 -10.53
N PHE A 112 7.26 4.80 -9.70
CA PHE A 112 6.21 4.50 -8.74
C PHE A 112 6.76 4.27 -7.34
N MET A 113 6.01 4.73 -6.35
CA MET A 113 6.17 4.37 -4.95
C MET A 113 4.86 3.80 -4.44
N LEU A 114 4.87 2.57 -3.93
CA LEU A 114 3.72 1.94 -3.31
C LEU A 114 3.99 1.76 -1.82
N ILE A 115 3.15 2.39 -0.99
CA ILE A 115 3.34 2.37 0.47
C ILE A 115 2.36 1.38 1.10
N ASP A 116 2.89 0.37 1.77
CA ASP A 116 2.11 -0.59 2.55
C ASP A 116 2.03 -0.13 4.00
N VAL A 117 0.84 0.25 4.43
CA VAL A 117 0.60 0.79 5.77
C VAL A 117 -0.05 -0.25 6.70
N PRO A 118 0.24 -0.24 8.01
CA PRO A 118 -0.39 -1.16 8.93
C PRO A 118 -1.87 -0.83 9.15
N PHE A 119 -2.59 -1.79 9.67
CA PHE A 119 -3.89 -1.59 10.29
C PHE A 119 -3.77 -1.86 11.81
N PRO A 120 -4.47 -1.13 12.69
CA PRO A 120 -5.36 0.00 12.43
C PRO A 120 -4.64 1.26 11.92
N LEU A 121 -5.44 2.22 11.39
CA LEU A 121 -4.93 3.49 10.87
C LEU A 121 -4.24 4.28 11.99
N GLY A 122 -2.93 4.14 12.06
CA GLY A 122 -2.06 4.89 12.97
C GLY A 122 -1.32 6.02 12.26
N LYS A 123 -0.36 6.63 12.94
CA LYS A 123 0.46 7.75 12.45
C LYS A 123 1.03 7.50 11.05
N ALA A 124 1.56 6.29 10.78
CA ALA A 124 2.14 5.97 9.47
C ALA A 124 1.11 5.91 8.35
N ALA A 125 -0.11 5.44 8.63
CA ALA A 125 -1.17 5.46 7.63
C ALA A 125 -1.61 6.89 7.31
N PHE A 126 -1.70 7.75 8.31
CA PHE A 126 -1.93 9.19 8.13
C PHE A 126 -0.84 9.85 7.29
N LEU A 127 0.43 9.58 7.62
CA LEU A 127 1.57 10.12 6.87
C LEU A 127 1.56 9.63 5.42
N SER A 128 1.25 8.36 5.21
CA SER A 128 1.20 7.77 3.87
C SER A 128 0.05 8.31 3.05
N LEU A 129 -1.15 8.46 3.64
CA LEU A 129 -2.30 9.10 2.99
C LEU A 129 -2.00 10.58 2.66
N GLY A 130 -1.38 11.30 3.60
CA GLY A 130 -1.00 12.70 3.37
C GLY A 130 0.08 12.85 2.30
N PHE A 131 1.03 11.94 2.25
CA PHE A 131 2.09 11.94 1.23
C PHE A 131 1.59 11.50 -0.14
N CYS A 132 0.72 10.49 -0.20
CA CYS A 132 0.11 10.03 -1.43
C CYS A 132 -1.06 10.95 -1.83
N GLU A 133 -0.99 11.58 -3.00
CA GLU A 133 -2.11 12.34 -3.54
C GLU A 133 -3.33 11.46 -3.81
N HIS A 134 -3.07 10.16 -4.01
CA HIS A 134 -4.11 9.18 -4.31
C HIS A 134 -3.98 7.92 -3.45
N PHE A 135 -5.13 7.30 -3.18
CA PHE A 135 -5.20 6.00 -2.50
C PHE A 135 -6.27 5.10 -3.09
N ILE A 136 -6.19 3.81 -2.78
CA ILE A 136 -7.15 2.80 -3.25
C ILE A 136 -7.61 1.98 -2.05
N PRO A 137 -8.87 2.09 -1.63
CA PRO A 137 -9.47 1.20 -0.65
C PRO A 137 -9.59 -0.23 -1.17
N ILE A 138 -9.34 -1.21 -0.30
CA ILE A 138 -9.58 -2.62 -0.56
C ILE A 138 -10.72 -3.09 0.35
N LEU A 139 -11.77 -3.61 -0.27
CA LEU A 139 -12.93 -4.19 0.39
C LEU A 139 -12.94 -5.69 0.17
N THR A 140 -13.48 -6.44 1.13
CA THR A 140 -13.67 -7.90 1.00
C THR A 140 -15.14 -8.28 1.17
N GLU A 141 -15.51 -9.41 0.57
CA GLU A 141 -16.87 -9.94 0.74
C GLU A 141 -17.17 -10.25 2.20
N ASP A 142 -16.19 -10.82 2.91
CA ASP A 142 -16.32 -11.02 4.35
C ASP A 142 -16.40 -9.64 5.04
N GLU A 143 -17.47 -9.41 5.78
CA GLU A 143 -17.70 -8.17 6.52
C GLU A 143 -17.81 -6.90 5.64
N ILE A 144 -18.42 -7.03 4.46
CA ILE A 144 -18.52 -5.92 3.48
C ILE A 144 -19.09 -4.63 4.10
N VAL A 145 -20.02 -4.73 5.04
CA VAL A 145 -20.62 -3.56 5.70
C VAL A 145 -19.56 -2.78 6.47
N LEU A 146 -18.75 -3.44 7.30
CA LEU A 146 -17.66 -2.80 8.05
C LEU A 146 -16.60 -2.22 7.10
N CYS A 147 -16.33 -2.92 6.00
CA CYS A 147 -15.41 -2.43 4.98
C CYS A 147 -15.93 -1.14 4.34
N VAL A 148 -17.20 -1.06 4.03
CA VAL A 148 -17.83 0.12 3.43
C VAL A 148 -17.83 1.30 4.40
N GLU A 149 -18.26 1.12 5.64
CA GLU A 149 -18.29 2.18 6.66
C GLU A 149 -16.88 2.78 6.87
N SER A 150 -15.88 1.95 7.09
CA SER A 150 -14.51 2.40 7.28
C SER A 150 -13.90 3.02 6.01
N THR A 151 -14.33 2.57 4.83
CA THR A 151 -13.91 3.19 3.56
C THR A 151 -14.47 4.61 3.45
N ILE A 152 -15.74 4.82 3.80
CA ILE A 152 -16.37 6.15 3.84
C ILE A 152 -15.59 7.09 4.76
N ASP A 153 -15.22 6.61 5.96
CA ASP A 153 -14.45 7.40 6.92
C ASP A 153 -13.04 7.71 6.39
N THR A 154 -12.40 6.75 5.75
CA THR A 154 -11.08 6.97 5.11
C THR A 154 -11.16 7.96 3.96
N ILE A 155 -12.22 7.92 3.15
CA ILE A 155 -12.47 8.89 2.07
C ILE A 155 -12.65 10.30 2.64
N ARG A 156 -13.46 10.44 3.69
CA ARG A 156 -13.68 11.72 4.38
C ARG A 156 -12.38 12.27 4.94
N LEU A 157 -11.62 11.44 5.67
CA LEU A 157 -10.32 11.79 6.22
C LEU A 157 -9.37 12.27 5.12
N GLY A 158 -9.24 11.48 4.04
CA GLY A 158 -8.40 11.82 2.90
C GLY A 158 -8.78 13.16 2.29
N LYS A 159 -10.04 13.32 1.90
CA LYS A 159 -10.53 14.54 1.23
C LYS A 159 -10.42 15.79 2.11
N TYR A 160 -10.87 15.73 3.36
CA TYR A 160 -11.05 16.94 4.18
C TYR A 160 -9.82 17.33 5.00
N LEU A 161 -9.03 16.35 5.47
CA LEU A 161 -7.86 16.64 6.30
C LEU A 161 -6.55 16.54 5.54
N LEU A 162 -6.40 15.57 4.64
CA LEU A 162 -5.13 15.25 4.02
C LEU A 162 -5.06 15.64 2.54
N GLN A 163 -6.15 16.16 1.97
CA GLN A 163 -6.27 16.51 0.56
C GLN A 163 -5.82 15.37 -0.37
N SER A 164 -6.08 14.13 0.04
CA SER A 164 -5.81 12.92 -0.71
C SER A 164 -7.12 12.32 -1.21
N THR A 165 -7.16 11.87 -2.45
CA THR A 165 -8.39 11.42 -3.10
C THR A 165 -8.32 9.95 -3.48
N PRO A 166 -9.38 9.16 -3.25
CA PRO A 166 -9.45 7.81 -3.79
C PRO A 166 -9.62 7.87 -5.31
N ILE A 167 -8.93 6.99 -6.03
CA ILE A 167 -9.05 6.86 -7.49
C ILE A 167 -9.95 5.71 -7.92
N GLY A 168 -10.45 4.95 -6.98
CA GLY A 168 -11.31 3.80 -7.12
C GLY A 168 -11.14 2.85 -5.96
N PHE A 169 -11.85 1.74 -5.94
CA PHE A 169 -11.70 0.68 -4.93
C PHE A 169 -11.50 -0.69 -5.57
N ILE A 170 -10.95 -1.63 -4.80
CA ILE A 170 -10.76 -3.02 -5.19
C ILE A 170 -11.65 -3.90 -4.31
N LEU A 171 -12.41 -4.79 -4.95
CA LEU A 171 -13.06 -5.92 -4.28
C LEU A 171 -12.11 -7.12 -4.33
N ASN A 172 -11.70 -7.60 -3.16
CA ASN A 172 -10.78 -8.72 -3.02
C ASN A 172 -11.43 -9.90 -2.30
N ARG A 173 -10.97 -11.11 -2.57
CA ARG A 173 -11.47 -12.36 -1.96
C ARG A 173 -12.96 -12.57 -2.18
N ILE A 174 -13.43 -12.34 -3.41
CA ILE A 174 -14.82 -12.58 -3.79
C ILE A 174 -15.04 -14.08 -3.87
N LYS A 175 -16.01 -14.59 -3.11
CA LYS A 175 -16.35 -16.03 -3.00
C LYS A 175 -17.67 -16.38 -3.67
N THR A 176 -18.59 -15.42 -3.73
CA THR A 176 -19.96 -15.69 -4.13
C THR A 176 -20.40 -14.86 -5.34
N THR A 177 -21.47 -15.32 -5.98
CA THR A 177 -22.12 -14.60 -7.09
C THR A 177 -22.92 -13.36 -6.64
N LYS A 178 -23.05 -13.12 -5.33
CA LYS A 178 -23.73 -11.94 -4.78
C LYS A 178 -23.07 -10.64 -5.21
N PHE A 179 -21.74 -10.67 -5.43
CA PHE A 179 -20.99 -9.53 -5.94
C PHE A 179 -21.12 -9.42 -7.47
N ASN A 180 -22.37 -9.46 -7.95
CA ASN A 180 -22.71 -9.27 -9.35
C ASN A 180 -22.51 -7.79 -9.79
N THR A 181 -22.82 -7.49 -11.03
CA THR A 181 -22.64 -6.14 -11.58
C THR A 181 -23.52 -5.11 -10.91
N GLU A 182 -24.75 -5.47 -10.51
CA GLU A 182 -25.70 -4.60 -9.85
C GLU A 182 -25.20 -4.20 -8.45
N PHE A 183 -24.81 -5.18 -7.64
CA PHE A 183 -24.22 -4.91 -6.32
C PHE A 183 -22.97 -4.06 -6.38
N VAL A 184 -22.11 -4.29 -7.37
CA VAL A 184 -20.89 -3.47 -7.57
C VAL A 184 -21.28 -2.04 -7.91
N LYS A 185 -22.30 -1.84 -8.73
CA LYS A 185 -22.81 -0.51 -9.07
C LYS A 185 -23.37 0.20 -7.85
N ASP A 186 -24.12 -0.50 -7.00
CA ASP A 186 -24.61 0.08 -5.73
C ASP A 186 -23.46 0.54 -4.82
N LEU A 187 -22.34 -0.22 -4.78
CA LEU A 187 -21.13 0.20 -4.06
C LEU A 187 -20.46 1.42 -4.69
N GLU A 188 -20.38 1.47 -6.02
CA GLU A 188 -19.83 2.64 -6.74
C GLU A 188 -20.66 3.89 -6.46
N ASP A 189 -21.97 3.78 -6.50
CA ASP A 189 -22.91 4.89 -6.21
C ASP A 189 -22.79 5.32 -4.73
N LEU A 190 -22.67 4.37 -3.80
CA LEU A 190 -22.54 4.65 -2.36
C LEU A 190 -21.20 5.31 -2.00
N LEU A 191 -20.11 4.83 -2.57
CA LEU A 191 -18.75 5.30 -2.29
C LEU A 191 -18.36 6.50 -3.16
N GLU A 192 -19.13 6.81 -4.21
CA GLU A 192 -18.82 7.83 -5.22
C GLU A 192 -17.46 7.65 -5.90
N ILE A 193 -17.00 6.40 -6.04
CA ILE A 193 -15.75 6.03 -6.70
C ILE A 193 -15.92 4.72 -7.47
N PRO A 194 -15.20 4.52 -8.62
CA PRO A 194 -15.35 3.32 -9.43
C PRO A 194 -14.70 2.08 -8.81
N CYS A 195 -15.25 0.91 -9.11
CA CYS A 195 -14.59 -0.37 -8.86
C CYS A 195 -13.55 -0.64 -9.94
N ILE A 196 -12.26 -0.53 -9.60
CA ILE A 196 -11.14 -0.68 -10.53
C ILE A 196 -10.53 -2.08 -10.55
N GLY A 197 -10.97 -2.96 -9.66
CA GLY A 197 -10.47 -4.33 -9.59
C GLY A 197 -11.43 -5.25 -8.87
N ARG A 198 -11.64 -6.44 -9.44
CA ARG A 198 -12.43 -7.52 -8.85
C ARG A 198 -11.58 -8.77 -8.83
N ILE A 199 -11.17 -9.20 -7.65
CA ILE A 199 -10.26 -10.33 -7.43
C ILE A 199 -11.01 -11.41 -6.67
N GLY A 200 -11.20 -12.56 -7.30
CA GLY A 200 -11.78 -13.74 -6.66
C GLY A 200 -10.88 -14.32 -5.57
N GLU A 201 -11.46 -15.08 -4.65
CA GLU A 201 -10.66 -15.91 -3.75
C GLU A 201 -9.98 -17.03 -4.55
N ASP A 202 -8.65 -17.07 -4.48
CA ASP A 202 -7.83 -18.07 -5.13
C ASP A 202 -7.26 -19.00 -4.07
N PRO A 203 -7.69 -20.29 -4.04
CA PRO A 203 -7.22 -21.27 -3.04
C PRO A 203 -5.71 -21.50 -3.09
N GLU A 204 -5.08 -21.45 -4.27
CA GLU A 204 -3.64 -21.63 -4.40
C GLU A 204 -2.88 -20.43 -3.83
N VAL A 205 -3.38 -19.21 -4.08
CA VAL A 205 -2.85 -17.98 -3.47
C VAL A 205 -3.00 -18.05 -1.95
N THR A 206 -4.18 -18.42 -1.45
CA THR A 206 -4.46 -18.53 -0.01
C THR A 206 -3.56 -19.58 0.65
N LYS A 207 -3.43 -20.77 0.04
CA LYS A 207 -2.56 -21.85 0.54
C LYS A 207 -1.11 -21.41 0.63
N SER A 208 -0.60 -20.83 -0.45
CA SER A 208 0.81 -20.41 -0.51
C SER A 208 1.10 -19.26 0.43
N TYR A 209 0.13 -18.35 0.69
CA TYR A 209 0.25 -17.32 1.70
C TYR A 209 0.33 -17.92 3.12
N GLY A 210 -0.41 -18.98 3.40
CA GLY A 210 -0.32 -19.74 4.66
C GLY A 210 1.04 -20.43 4.89
N GLU A 211 1.77 -20.73 3.81
CA GLU A 211 3.09 -21.36 3.85
C GLU A 211 4.27 -20.38 3.96
N MET A 212 4.03 -19.08 4.08
CA MET A 212 5.06 -18.02 4.16
C MET A 212 6.05 -18.18 5.32
N GLY A 213 5.76 -19.00 6.32
CA GLY A 213 6.69 -19.27 7.42
C GLY A 213 7.93 -20.08 7.05
N SER A 214 8.04 -20.59 5.82
CA SER A 214 9.08 -21.54 5.37
C SER A 214 10.26 -20.92 4.62
N GLN A 215 10.54 -19.63 4.77
CA GLN A 215 11.65 -18.90 4.11
C GLN A 215 11.58 -18.82 2.57
N LYS A 216 10.45 -19.14 1.97
CA LYS A 216 10.27 -19.07 0.51
C LYS A 216 9.45 -17.85 0.14
N ALA A 217 9.96 -17.09 -0.83
CA ALA A 217 9.21 -16.00 -1.44
C ALA A 217 7.81 -16.47 -1.90
N PHE A 218 6.80 -15.67 -1.60
CA PHE A 218 5.49 -15.88 -2.15
C PHE A 218 4.97 -14.63 -2.87
N LEU A 219 5.43 -14.47 -4.08
CA LEU A 219 4.88 -13.50 -5.01
C LEU A 219 3.99 -14.25 -6.00
N ALA A 220 2.66 -14.23 -5.78
CA ALA A 220 1.69 -14.97 -6.60
C ALA A 220 1.79 -14.62 -8.08
N TYR A 221 2.00 -13.35 -8.41
CA TYR A 221 2.19 -12.88 -9.78
C TYR A 221 3.35 -13.59 -10.51
N GLY A 222 4.42 -13.94 -9.80
CA GLY A 222 5.55 -14.67 -10.35
C GLY A 222 5.41 -16.18 -10.33
N LYS A 223 4.79 -16.73 -9.27
CA LYS A 223 4.66 -18.19 -9.06
C LYS A 223 3.46 -18.83 -9.73
N LEU A 224 2.37 -18.08 -9.85
CA LEU A 224 1.10 -18.52 -10.41
C LEU A 224 0.67 -17.61 -11.58
N PRO A 225 1.50 -17.49 -12.63
CA PRO A 225 1.30 -16.49 -13.69
C PRO A 225 0.03 -16.73 -14.51
N GLN A 226 -0.55 -17.92 -14.45
CA GLN A 226 -1.78 -18.29 -15.16
C GLN A 226 -3.03 -18.22 -14.28
N SER A 227 -2.89 -17.85 -13.00
CA SER A 227 -4.03 -17.70 -12.09
C SER A 227 -4.89 -16.48 -12.45
N ASP A 228 -6.19 -16.54 -12.13
CA ASP A 228 -7.06 -15.35 -12.27
C ASP A 228 -6.52 -14.18 -11.45
N PHE A 229 -5.98 -14.47 -10.26
CA PHE A 229 -5.32 -13.47 -9.43
C PHE A 229 -4.21 -12.72 -10.20
N ALA A 230 -3.28 -13.45 -10.85
CA ALA A 230 -2.19 -12.83 -11.59
C ALA A 230 -2.69 -12.00 -12.77
N HIS A 231 -3.69 -12.46 -13.49
CA HIS A 231 -4.31 -11.69 -14.59
C HIS A 231 -4.98 -10.41 -14.09
N ARG A 232 -5.69 -10.46 -12.94
CA ARG A 232 -6.32 -9.26 -12.34
C ARG A 232 -5.27 -8.25 -11.88
N ILE A 233 -4.19 -8.74 -11.27
CA ILE A 233 -3.06 -7.89 -10.86
C ILE A 233 -2.39 -7.23 -12.09
N ASP A 234 -2.19 -7.98 -13.16
CA ASP A 234 -1.60 -7.44 -14.40
C ASP A 234 -2.48 -6.35 -15.04
N GLY A 235 -3.80 -6.59 -15.07
CA GLY A 235 -4.78 -5.60 -15.52
C GLY A 235 -4.77 -4.33 -14.67
N LEU A 236 -4.74 -4.47 -13.34
CA LEU A 236 -4.65 -3.35 -12.40
C LEU A 236 -3.35 -2.57 -12.56
N ALA A 237 -2.21 -3.26 -12.73
CA ALA A 237 -0.92 -2.62 -12.97
C ALA A 237 -0.91 -1.82 -14.28
N THR A 238 -1.47 -2.37 -15.36
CA THR A 238 -1.62 -1.67 -16.64
C THR A 238 -2.47 -0.42 -16.46
N TRP A 239 -3.63 -0.55 -15.83
CA TRP A 239 -4.51 0.57 -15.55
C TRP A 239 -3.82 1.68 -14.76
N LEU A 240 -3.08 1.34 -13.69
CA LEU A 240 -2.32 2.31 -12.86
C LEU A 240 -1.23 3.04 -13.63
N ILE A 241 -0.55 2.36 -14.56
CA ILE A 241 0.48 2.99 -15.39
C ILE A 241 -0.13 4.09 -16.26
N ASP A 242 -1.32 3.85 -16.80
CA ASP A 242 -2.02 4.76 -17.72
C ASP A 242 -2.70 5.94 -17.00
N GLN A 243 -2.91 5.83 -15.66
CA GLN A 243 -3.52 6.91 -14.91
C GLN A 243 -2.60 8.14 -14.81
N LYS A 244 -3.21 9.32 -14.84
CA LYS A 244 -2.55 10.58 -14.48
C LYS A 244 -2.50 10.74 -12.96
N LEU A 245 -1.71 9.89 -12.31
CA LEU A 245 -1.51 9.97 -10.87
C LEU A 245 -0.61 11.14 -10.53
N GLY A 246 -0.92 11.83 -9.43
CA GLY A 246 -0.08 12.86 -8.85
C GLY A 246 1.24 12.30 -8.30
N ASN A 247 2.19 13.20 -8.12
CA ASN A 247 3.46 12.89 -7.48
C ASN A 247 3.28 12.85 -5.96
N GLY A 248 4.22 12.22 -5.25
CA GLY A 248 4.28 12.35 -3.79
C GLY A 248 4.34 13.83 -3.39
N ARG A 249 3.57 14.21 -2.39
CA ARG A 249 3.28 15.61 -2.08
C ARG A 249 4.35 16.22 -1.20
N LYS A 250 4.88 17.38 -1.63
CA LYS A 250 5.82 18.18 -0.86
C LYS A 250 5.15 19.08 0.19
N ASP A 251 3.87 19.39 0.03
CA ASP A 251 3.13 20.27 0.92
C ASP A 251 2.48 19.54 2.12
N VAL A 252 2.60 18.20 2.19
CA VAL A 252 2.06 17.41 3.29
C VAL A 252 2.57 17.87 4.66
N ILE A 253 3.81 18.39 4.72
CA ILE A 253 4.39 18.97 5.94
C ILE A 253 3.57 20.17 6.41
N ARG A 254 3.16 21.04 5.49
CA ARG A 254 2.30 22.18 5.81
C ARG A 254 0.94 21.70 6.33
N LEU A 255 0.33 20.71 5.66
CA LEU A 255 -0.94 20.13 6.08
C LEU A 255 -0.86 19.50 7.46
N LEU A 256 0.22 18.76 7.75
CA LEU A 256 0.44 18.19 9.07
C LEU A 256 0.55 19.29 10.14
N ASN A 257 1.26 20.38 9.86
CA ASN A 257 1.35 21.51 10.77
C ASN A 257 0.00 22.17 11.01
N GLU A 258 -0.85 22.29 9.99
CA GLU A 258 -2.19 22.87 10.12
C GLU A 258 -3.10 21.99 10.96
N VAL A 259 -3.05 20.64 10.75
CA VAL A 259 -3.86 19.67 11.49
C VAL A 259 -3.39 19.48 12.94
N THR A 260 -2.09 19.64 13.20
CA THR A 260 -1.51 19.44 14.55
C THR A 260 -1.43 20.72 15.39
N LYS A 261 -1.81 21.88 14.83
CA LYS A 261 -1.94 23.10 15.64
C LYS A 261 -2.96 22.89 16.74
N PRO A 262 -2.64 23.22 18.02
CA PRO A 262 -3.67 23.27 19.05
C PRO A 262 -4.80 24.18 18.58
N LEU A 263 -6.03 23.75 18.79
CA LEU A 263 -7.18 24.66 18.67
C LEU A 263 -6.91 25.79 19.67
N GLU A 264 -6.53 26.97 19.17
CA GLU A 264 -6.47 28.17 20.01
C GLU A 264 -7.91 28.44 20.49
N ASN A 265 -8.12 28.20 21.80
CA ASN A 265 -9.38 28.52 22.49
C ASN A 265 -9.58 30.02 22.59
#